data_176477a7fe75b2f79f4e4bc04c2376fe
#
_entry.id   176477a7fe75b2f79f4e4bc04c2376fe
#
_cell.length_a   1.000
_cell.length_b   1.000
_cell.length_c   1.000
_cell.angle_alpha   90.00
_cell.angle_beta   90.00
_cell.angle_gamma   90.00
#
_symmetry.space_group_name_H-M   'P 1'
#
loop_
_entity.id
_entity.type
_entity.pdbx_description
1 polymer ?
#
loop_
_entity_poly.entity_id
_entity_poly.type
_entity_poly.pdbx_seq_one_letter_code
_entity_poly.pdbx_strand_id
1 'polypeptide(L)'
;MPKVTIDNIEIEVPEGTTILEAARRIGERNSAERYVAPPTMCYYSSLKGSGGYCRTCLVKVTKGSERDPRPMPKPVASCRTAVMDGMVVENTLSQEVMDVRGAVTEFLLINHPMDCPICDQAGECHLQDLSYEHGVSTSRYQFEKRTFDPIDIGEQIKMHMTRCIMCYRCVKVAEQITDGRVHGVINRGDAAEISTYIQQAIDNDFSGNIIDVCPVGALTDRTYRFSSRVWFTKPMDAHRDCKQCSGKVALWLKGQEVLRVTGRKDQWGEVEEFICNECRFDKKQLADWVVEGPRNIDRHSVISQGHYVHAPQQKVLDSGTPNVPELARLKPAKKNR
;
A
#
# COMPACT_ATOMS: atom_id res chain seq x y z
N MET A 1 -0.20 10.90 -29.11
CA MET A 1 -0.02 10.31 -27.76
C MET A 1 1.17 11.01 -27.14
N PRO A 2 1.06 11.52 -25.91
CA PRO A 2 2.16 12.21 -25.26
C PRO A 2 3.32 11.26 -24.95
N LYS A 3 4.54 11.78 -25.08
CA LYS A 3 5.77 11.10 -24.69
C LYS A 3 6.28 11.66 -23.37
N VAL A 4 6.75 10.80 -22.49
CA VAL A 4 7.33 11.18 -21.20
C VAL A 4 8.61 10.40 -20.98
N THR A 5 9.60 11.07 -20.39
CA THR A 5 10.84 10.42 -19.93
C THR A 5 10.83 10.34 -18.42
N ILE A 6 10.92 9.13 -17.87
CA ILE A 6 10.94 8.89 -16.42
C ILE A 6 12.25 8.16 -16.09
N ASP A 7 13.07 8.74 -15.23
CA ASP A 7 14.40 8.21 -14.88
C ASP A 7 15.23 7.80 -16.12
N ASN A 8 15.24 8.67 -17.15
CA ASN A 8 15.89 8.47 -18.45
C ASN A 8 15.27 7.40 -19.37
N ILE A 9 14.11 6.86 -19.03
CA ILE A 9 13.39 5.88 -19.88
C ILE A 9 12.21 6.56 -20.53
N GLU A 10 12.20 6.59 -21.87
CA GLU A 10 11.12 7.19 -22.66
C GLU A 10 9.98 6.18 -22.85
N ILE A 11 8.75 6.67 -22.70
CA ILE A 11 7.53 5.93 -23.00
C ILE A 11 6.48 6.84 -23.62
N GLU A 12 5.75 6.29 -24.59
CA GLU A 12 4.57 6.91 -25.17
C GLU A 12 3.31 6.29 -24.57
N VAL A 13 2.36 7.12 -24.13
CA VAL A 13 1.16 6.69 -23.42
C VAL A 13 -0.09 7.38 -23.95
N PRO A 14 -1.29 6.83 -23.75
CA PRO A 14 -2.54 7.49 -24.06
C PRO A 14 -2.68 8.83 -23.34
N GLU A 15 -3.42 9.75 -23.93
CA GLU A 15 -3.76 11.03 -23.29
C GLU A 15 -4.54 10.80 -21.99
N GLY A 16 -4.26 11.60 -20.98
CA GLY A 16 -4.85 11.46 -19.64
C GLY A 16 -4.19 10.42 -18.71
N THR A 17 -3.21 9.64 -19.23
CA THR A 17 -2.42 8.71 -18.39
C THR A 17 -1.65 9.51 -17.33
N THR A 18 -1.65 9.04 -16.10
CA THR A 18 -0.86 9.65 -15.00
C THR A 18 0.60 9.24 -15.08
N ILE A 19 1.49 10.05 -14.46
CA ILE A 19 2.93 9.73 -14.40
C ILE A 19 3.14 8.35 -13.74
N LEU A 20 2.36 8.02 -12.70
CA LEU A 20 2.43 6.71 -12.05
C LEU A 20 2.09 5.56 -13.00
N GLU A 21 1.00 5.69 -13.75
CA GLU A 21 0.59 4.65 -14.70
C GLU A 21 1.58 4.51 -15.86
N ALA A 22 2.17 5.62 -16.32
CA ALA A 22 3.24 5.58 -17.29
C ALA A 22 4.48 4.83 -16.77
N ALA A 23 4.89 5.12 -15.51
CA ALA A 23 5.99 4.42 -14.85
C ALA A 23 5.72 2.92 -14.65
N ARG A 24 4.50 2.56 -14.28
CA ARG A 24 4.08 1.14 -14.17
C ARG A 24 4.17 0.41 -15.51
N ARG A 25 3.76 1.04 -16.61
CA ARG A 25 3.89 0.46 -17.97
C ARG A 25 5.34 0.22 -18.38
N ILE A 26 6.29 1.06 -17.92
CA ILE A 26 7.72 0.79 -18.10
C ILE A 26 8.08 -0.53 -17.40
N GLY A 27 7.73 -0.69 -16.11
CA GLY A 27 7.98 -1.92 -15.38
C GLY A 27 7.25 -3.15 -15.89
N GLU A 28 6.12 -2.98 -16.57
CA GLU A 28 5.39 -4.06 -17.26
C GLU A 28 6.08 -4.51 -18.55
N ARG A 29 6.71 -3.59 -19.28
CA ARG A 29 7.51 -3.93 -20.46
C ARG A 29 8.80 -4.64 -20.10
N ASN A 30 9.45 -4.20 -19.03
CA ASN A 30 10.70 -4.75 -18.53
C ASN A 30 10.70 -4.80 -17.00
N SER A 31 10.62 -5.99 -16.45
CA SER A 31 10.58 -6.20 -15.00
C SER A 31 11.83 -5.67 -14.27
N ALA A 32 12.99 -5.60 -14.95
CA ALA A 32 14.20 -5.00 -14.40
C ALA A 32 14.08 -3.48 -14.18
N GLU A 33 13.15 -2.82 -14.87
CA GLU A 33 12.89 -1.38 -14.78
C GLU A 33 11.71 -1.04 -13.85
N ARG A 34 11.20 -2.02 -13.13
CA ARG A 34 10.06 -1.84 -12.22
C ARG A 34 10.32 -0.76 -11.13
N TYR A 35 11.56 -0.54 -10.75
CA TYR A 35 11.99 0.47 -9.80
C TYR A 35 11.63 1.90 -10.20
N VAL A 36 11.40 2.15 -11.51
CA VAL A 36 10.97 3.45 -12.03
C VAL A 36 9.58 3.84 -11.52
N ALA A 37 8.74 2.87 -11.18
CA ALA A 37 7.41 3.13 -10.61
C ALA A 37 7.53 3.55 -9.13
N PRO A 38 7.10 4.78 -8.77
CA PRO A 38 7.15 5.22 -7.39
C PRO A 38 6.19 4.39 -6.51
N PRO A 39 6.54 4.19 -5.22
CA PRO A 39 5.71 3.41 -4.30
C PRO A 39 4.36 4.09 -4.06
N THR A 40 3.31 3.30 -3.88
CA THR A 40 1.96 3.81 -3.65
C THR A 40 1.24 3.06 -2.54
N MET A 41 0.57 3.79 -1.64
CA MET A 41 -0.23 3.19 -0.58
C MET A 41 -1.72 3.54 -0.67
N CYS A 42 -2.10 4.63 -1.35
CA CYS A 42 -3.49 5.03 -1.48
C CYS A 42 -4.06 4.87 -2.89
N TYR A 43 -3.22 4.87 -3.92
CA TYR A 43 -3.65 4.62 -5.29
C TYR A 43 -3.96 3.13 -5.48
N TYR A 44 -5.03 2.84 -6.22
CA TYR A 44 -5.45 1.50 -6.60
C TYR A 44 -6.13 1.59 -7.97
N SER A 45 -5.61 0.91 -8.97
CA SER A 45 -5.99 1.11 -10.38
C SER A 45 -7.47 0.84 -10.64
N SER A 46 -8.03 -0.22 -10.05
CA SER A 46 -9.43 -0.61 -10.23
C SER A 46 -10.42 0.22 -9.41
N LEU A 47 -9.95 1.07 -8.45
CA LEU A 47 -10.81 1.90 -7.62
C LEU A 47 -10.81 3.36 -8.10
N LYS A 48 -11.88 3.79 -8.74
CA LYS A 48 -12.04 5.16 -9.26
C LYS A 48 -11.88 6.19 -8.14
N GLY A 49 -11.12 7.26 -8.40
CA GLY A 49 -10.89 8.32 -7.45
C GLY A 49 -9.94 7.97 -6.29
N SER A 50 -9.31 6.80 -6.30
CA SER A 50 -8.21 6.48 -5.39
C SER A 50 -6.97 7.34 -5.70
N GLY A 51 -6.03 7.46 -4.74
CA GLY A 51 -4.80 8.24 -4.93
C GLY A 51 -4.86 9.67 -4.41
N GLY A 52 -3.68 10.28 -4.23
CA GLY A 52 -3.51 11.66 -3.76
C GLY A 52 -3.44 11.85 -2.24
N TYR A 53 -3.68 10.80 -1.44
CA TYR A 53 -3.75 10.92 0.02
C TYR A 53 -2.42 10.67 0.74
N CYS A 54 -1.74 9.58 0.45
CA CYS A 54 -0.55 9.14 1.21
C CYS A 54 0.73 9.91 0.89
N ARG A 55 0.84 10.51 -0.31
CA ARG A 55 2.01 11.27 -0.79
C ARG A 55 3.30 10.45 -0.97
N THR A 56 3.26 9.13 -0.89
CA THR A 56 4.47 8.29 -1.09
C THR A 56 4.96 8.29 -2.53
N CYS A 57 4.07 8.58 -3.48
CA CYS A 57 4.34 8.60 -4.92
C CYS A 57 4.83 9.95 -5.46
N LEU A 58 5.39 10.83 -4.61
CA LEU A 58 5.94 12.10 -5.07
C LEU A 58 7.12 11.89 -6.01
N VAL A 59 7.16 12.67 -7.09
CA VAL A 59 8.21 12.70 -8.12
C VAL A 59 8.55 14.14 -8.49
N LYS A 60 9.74 14.38 -9.03
CA LYS A 60 10.19 15.68 -9.50
C LYS A 60 9.97 15.80 -11.00
N VAL A 61 9.31 16.86 -11.44
CA VAL A 61 9.17 17.20 -12.84
C VAL A 61 10.20 18.27 -13.18
N THR A 62 11.24 17.90 -13.93
CA THR A 62 12.34 18.77 -14.33
C THR A 62 12.08 19.53 -15.62
N LYS A 63 11.19 19.00 -16.48
CA LYS A 63 10.62 19.67 -17.66
C LYS A 63 9.12 19.37 -17.73
N GLY A 64 8.31 20.41 -17.77
CA GLY A 64 6.85 20.30 -17.74
C GLY A 64 6.28 19.73 -19.03
N SER A 65 6.62 20.33 -20.17
CA SER A 65 6.19 19.86 -21.51
C SER A 65 7.05 20.48 -22.61
N GLU A 66 6.82 20.09 -23.87
CA GLU A 66 7.44 20.79 -25.01
C GLU A 66 6.97 22.24 -25.15
N ARG A 67 5.72 22.54 -24.81
CA ARG A 67 5.14 23.89 -24.88
C ARG A 67 5.53 24.78 -23.68
N ASP A 68 5.68 24.17 -22.52
CA ASP A 68 6.12 24.85 -21.28
C ASP A 68 7.22 24.03 -20.61
N PRO A 69 8.49 24.30 -20.94
CA PRO A 69 9.61 23.50 -20.44
C PRO A 69 10.01 23.82 -19.00
N ARG A 70 9.30 24.73 -18.32
CA ARG A 70 9.63 25.10 -16.95
C ARG A 70 9.46 23.90 -16.01
N PRO A 71 10.39 23.68 -15.06
CA PRO A 71 10.26 22.66 -14.06
C PRO A 71 9.11 22.98 -13.10
N MET A 72 8.49 21.96 -12.53
CA MET A 72 7.55 22.17 -11.43
C MET A 72 8.32 22.51 -10.15
N PRO A 73 7.92 23.57 -9.41
CA PRO A 73 8.70 24.09 -8.29
C PRO A 73 8.75 23.17 -7.07
N LYS A 74 7.86 22.19 -6.99
CA LYS A 74 7.76 21.21 -5.89
C LYS A 74 7.48 19.81 -6.44
N PRO A 75 7.92 18.76 -5.74
CA PRO A 75 7.51 17.39 -6.09
C PRO A 75 6.00 17.23 -6.15
N VAL A 76 5.53 16.51 -7.16
CA VAL A 76 4.11 16.30 -7.46
C VAL A 76 3.69 14.86 -7.21
N ALA A 77 2.41 14.64 -6.91
CA ALA A 77 1.87 13.30 -6.74
C ALA A 77 1.67 12.63 -8.11
N SER A 78 2.55 11.69 -8.45
CA SER A 78 2.54 11.00 -9.75
C SER A 78 1.21 10.31 -10.06
N CYS A 79 0.50 9.83 -9.04
CA CYS A 79 -0.82 9.18 -9.19
C CYS A 79 -1.97 10.15 -9.56
N ARG A 80 -1.71 11.46 -9.56
CA ARG A 80 -2.71 12.50 -9.86
C ARG A 80 -2.27 13.49 -10.94
N THR A 81 -1.00 13.45 -11.33
CA THR A 81 -0.45 14.32 -12.36
C THR A 81 -0.47 13.60 -13.70
N ALA A 82 -1.22 14.14 -14.65
CA ALA A 82 -1.27 13.62 -16.01
C ALA A 82 0.05 13.90 -16.74
N VAL A 83 0.43 12.98 -17.62
CA VAL A 83 1.57 13.13 -18.53
C VAL A 83 1.27 14.21 -19.56
N MET A 84 2.26 15.06 -19.81
CA MET A 84 2.27 16.04 -20.89
C MET A 84 3.38 15.70 -21.89
N ASP A 85 3.19 16.06 -23.16
CA ASP A 85 4.14 15.73 -24.21
C ASP A 85 5.50 16.39 -23.99
N GLY A 86 6.57 15.58 -24.03
CA GLY A 86 7.94 15.99 -23.76
C GLY A 86 8.26 16.23 -22.28
N MET A 87 7.38 15.78 -21.36
CA MET A 87 7.63 15.86 -19.92
C MET A 87 8.84 15.02 -19.51
N VAL A 88 9.65 15.56 -18.58
CA VAL A 88 10.77 14.83 -17.97
C VAL A 88 10.57 14.75 -16.46
N VAL A 89 10.63 13.53 -15.94
CA VAL A 89 10.35 13.19 -14.55
C VAL A 89 11.52 12.43 -13.95
N GLU A 90 11.90 12.80 -12.75
CA GLU A 90 12.87 12.10 -11.92
C GLU A 90 12.15 11.48 -10.71
N ASN A 91 12.34 10.17 -10.53
CA ASN A 91 11.89 9.41 -9.39
C ASN A 91 13.08 8.98 -8.53
N THR A 92 13.77 7.92 -8.92
CA THR A 92 14.90 7.37 -8.14
C THR A 92 16.19 8.17 -8.33
N LEU A 93 16.32 8.91 -9.40
CA LEU A 93 17.50 9.74 -9.69
C LEU A 93 17.54 11.05 -8.90
N SER A 94 16.44 11.48 -8.29
CA SER A 94 16.37 12.73 -7.56
C SER A 94 16.54 12.53 -6.06
N GLN A 95 17.61 13.08 -5.48
CA GLN A 95 17.82 13.09 -4.03
C GLN A 95 16.70 13.83 -3.29
N GLU A 96 16.18 14.92 -3.86
CA GLU A 96 15.05 15.66 -3.30
C GLU A 96 13.81 14.76 -3.14
N VAL A 97 13.52 13.90 -4.14
CA VAL A 97 12.41 12.95 -4.07
C VAL A 97 12.63 11.93 -2.97
N MET A 98 13.86 11.42 -2.81
CA MET A 98 14.20 10.46 -1.77
C MET A 98 14.05 11.06 -0.37
N ASP A 99 14.52 12.30 -0.17
CA ASP A 99 14.42 13.03 1.10
C ASP A 99 12.95 13.29 1.47
N VAL A 100 12.16 13.76 0.51
CA VAL A 100 10.72 14.01 0.71
C VAL A 100 9.98 12.70 1.00
N ARG A 101 10.31 11.62 0.32
CA ARG A 101 9.69 10.30 0.56
C ARG A 101 10.06 9.76 1.94
N GLY A 102 11.30 9.97 2.38
CA GLY A 102 11.73 9.68 3.75
C GLY A 102 10.90 10.44 4.78
N ALA A 103 10.72 11.76 4.58
CA ALA A 103 9.91 12.61 5.45
C ALA A 103 8.42 12.18 5.47
N VAL A 104 7.86 11.80 4.32
CA VAL A 104 6.49 11.26 4.23
C VAL A 104 6.36 9.94 4.97
N THR A 105 7.35 9.06 4.84
CA THR A 105 7.38 7.78 5.57
C THR A 105 7.43 8.01 7.07
N GLU A 106 8.28 8.91 7.54
CA GLU A 106 8.34 9.30 8.95
C GLU A 106 6.99 9.84 9.43
N PHE A 107 6.34 10.71 8.64
CA PHE A 107 5.02 11.24 8.96
C PHE A 107 3.96 10.14 9.11
N LEU A 108 3.96 9.13 8.23
CA LEU A 108 3.06 7.98 8.34
C LEU A 108 3.32 7.14 9.60
N LEU A 109 4.58 7.11 10.06
CA LEU A 109 4.99 6.33 11.23
C LEU A 109 4.81 7.04 12.57
N ILE A 110 4.57 8.36 12.57
CA ILE A 110 4.45 9.16 13.81
C ILE A 110 3.48 8.51 14.81
N ASN A 111 2.26 8.19 14.38
CA ASN A 111 1.24 7.58 15.22
C ASN A 111 1.08 6.06 15.00
N HIS A 112 1.80 5.49 14.02
CA HIS A 112 1.70 4.06 13.74
C HIS A 112 2.26 3.24 14.92
N PRO A 113 1.52 2.24 15.46
CA PRO A 113 1.96 1.48 16.62
C PRO A 113 3.11 0.52 16.27
N MET A 114 3.91 0.17 17.26
CA MET A 114 4.99 -0.81 17.14
C MET A 114 4.48 -2.26 17.23
N ASP A 115 3.37 -2.52 16.57
CA ASP A 115 2.62 -3.78 16.64
C ASP A 115 3.08 -4.86 15.65
N CYS A 116 4.13 -4.64 14.87
CA CYS A 116 4.56 -5.60 13.84
C CYS A 116 4.67 -7.04 14.37
N PRO A 117 5.19 -7.30 15.60
CA PRO A 117 5.27 -8.65 16.15
C PRO A 117 3.92 -9.34 16.35
N ILE A 118 2.83 -8.60 16.50
CA ILE A 118 1.47 -9.11 16.71
C ILE A 118 0.50 -8.76 15.56
N CYS A 119 1.00 -8.08 14.51
CA CYS A 119 0.20 -7.66 13.37
C CYS A 119 0.18 -8.77 12.32
N ASP A 120 -1.01 -9.20 11.87
CA ASP A 120 -1.14 -10.24 10.86
C ASP A 120 -0.69 -9.80 9.46
N GLN A 121 -0.52 -8.49 9.21
CA GLN A 121 0.02 -7.95 7.97
C GLN A 121 1.56 -8.03 7.91
N ALA A 122 2.24 -8.40 8.98
CA ALA A 122 3.71 -8.47 9.00
C ALA A 122 4.24 -9.43 7.93
N GLY A 123 5.25 -8.99 7.18
CA GLY A 123 5.86 -9.71 6.07
C GLY A 123 5.17 -9.52 4.71
N GLU A 124 4.04 -8.83 4.67
CA GLU A 124 3.35 -8.42 3.43
C GLU A 124 2.79 -6.97 3.53
N CYS A 125 3.37 -6.17 4.41
CA CYS A 125 2.91 -4.82 4.72
C CYS A 125 3.66 -3.78 3.87
N HIS A 126 2.94 -3.03 3.05
CA HIS A 126 3.53 -1.98 2.21
C HIS A 126 4.20 -0.87 3.04
N LEU A 127 3.72 -0.61 4.26
CA LEU A 127 4.36 0.39 5.14
C LEU A 127 5.68 -0.12 5.72
N GLN A 128 5.79 -1.43 5.99
CA GLN A 128 7.08 -2.02 6.39
C GLN A 128 8.10 -1.89 5.26
N ASP A 129 7.72 -2.24 4.03
CA ASP A 129 8.60 -2.14 2.86
C ASP A 129 9.02 -0.68 2.64
N LEU A 130 8.07 0.25 2.66
CA LEU A 130 8.35 1.68 2.54
C LEU A 130 9.26 2.21 3.65
N SER A 131 9.08 1.74 4.89
CA SER A 131 9.93 2.10 6.03
C SER A 131 11.35 1.57 5.87
N TYR A 132 11.51 0.40 5.27
CA TYR A 132 12.81 -0.19 4.95
C TYR A 132 13.52 0.59 3.84
N GLU A 133 12.79 0.96 2.79
CA GLU A 133 13.34 1.66 1.63
C GLU A 133 13.69 3.11 1.90
N HIS A 134 12.88 3.81 2.67
CA HIS A 134 12.93 5.26 2.80
C HIS A 134 12.91 5.76 4.24
N GLY A 135 12.65 4.89 5.21
CA GLY A 135 12.57 5.25 6.61
C GLY A 135 13.93 5.53 7.25
N VAL A 136 13.91 6.09 8.44
CA VAL A 136 15.09 6.29 9.30
C VAL A 136 15.06 5.28 10.45
N SER A 137 16.23 4.93 10.97
CA SER A 137 16.36 3.92 12.04
C SER A 137 15.81 4.37 13.40
N THR A 138 15.73 5.66 13.63
CA THR A 138 15.28 6.24 14.91
C THR A 138 14.22 7.30 14.68
N SER A 139 13.24 7.34 15.58
CA SER A 139 12.25 8.43 15.60
C SER A 139 12.84 9.68 16.29
N ARG A 140 12.65 10.84 15.68
CA ARG A 140 12.96 12.13 16.31
C ARG A 140 11.80 12.67 17.16
N TYR A 141 10.65 11.98 17.16
CA TYR A 141 9.46 12.35 17.91
C TYR A 141 9.40 11.58 19.24
N GLN A 142 9.20 12.31 20.34
CA GLN A 142 9.13 11.76 21.70
C GLN A 142 7.79 12.16 22.34
N PHE A 143 6.72 11.68 21.80
CA PHE A 143 5.38 11.88 22.38
C PHE A 143 4.60 10.57 22.37
N GLU A 144 3.56 10.51 23.17
CA GLU A 144 2.67 9.37 23.23
C GLU A 144 1.88 9.24 21.92
N LYS A 145 1.93 8.05 21.30
CA LYS A 145 1.22 7.78 20.05
C LYS A 145 -0.29 7.77 20.29
N ARG A 146 -1.03 8.35 19.36
CA ARG A 146 -2.49 8.33 19.40
C ARG A 146 -3.01 6.89 19.25
N THR A 147 -3.98 6.55 20.10
CA THR A 147 -4.69 5.28 20.04
C THR A 147 -6.17 5.50 19.78
N PHE A 148 -6.81 4.49 19.23
CA PHE A 148 -8.25 4.48 19.00
C PHE A 148 -8.86 3.27 19.69
N ASP A 149 -10.08 3.43 20.16
CA ASP A 149 -10.84 2.33 20.72
C ASP A 149 -11.11 1.25 19.67
N PRO A 150 -11.16 -0.03 20.07
CA PRO A 150 -11.52 -1.11 19.16
C PRO A 150 -12.93 -0.91 18.59
N ILE A 151 -13.05 -1.06 17.28
CA ILE A 151 -14.33 -0.99 16.56
C ILE A 151 -14.68 -2.40 16.08
N ASP A 152 -15.88 -2.86 16.37
CA ASP A 152 -16.41 -4.10 15.80
C ASP A 152 -17.12 -3.78 14.48
N ILE A 153 -16.68 -4.40 13.40
CA ILE A 153 -17.23 -4.22 12.04
C ILE A 153 -17.80 -5.53 11.49
N GLY A 154 -17.97 -6.55 12.32
CA GLY A 154 -18.52 -7.84 11.96
C GLY A 154 -17.62 -9.02 12.31
N GLU A 155 -18.13 -10.22 12.07
CA GLU A 155 -17.49 -11.47 12.53
C GLU A 155 -16.24 -11.85 11.74
N GLN A 156 -16.16 -11.49 10.48
CA GLN A 156 -15.12 -11.96 9.55
C GLN A 156 -13.92 -10.99 9.46
N ILE A 157 -14.13 -9.71 9.77
CA ILE A 157 -13.13 -8.66 9.57
C ILE A 157 -12.77 -8.04 10.90
N LYS A 158 -11.46 -7.93 11.17
CA LYS A 158 -10.96 -7.21 12.36
C LYS A 158 -10.42 -5.86 11.95
N MET A 159 -10.90 -4.82 12.60
CA MET A 159 -10.41 -3.47 12.41
C MET A 159 -9.52 -3.03 13.60
N HIS A 160 -8.36 -2.47 13.26
CA HIS A 160 -7.43 -1.81 14.17
C HIS A 160 -7.16 -0.40 13.66
N MET A 161 -8.01 0.55 14.08
CA MET A 161 -7.91 1.93 13.58
C MET A 161 -6.57 2.59 13.90
N THR A 162 -5.93 2.27 15.02
CA THR A 162 -4.60 2.78 15.38
C THR A 162 -3.53 2.48 14.32
N ARG A 163 -3.69 1.40 13.53
CA ARG A 163 -2.78 1.04 12.43
C ARG A 163 -3.12 1.70 11.10
N CYS A 164 -4.26 2.39 11.02
CA CYS A 164 -4.73 2.99 9.78
C CYS A 164 -3.86 4.18 9.38
N ILE A 165 -3.57 4.29 8.08
CA ILE A 165 -2.83 5.40 7.48
C ILE A 165 -3.72 6.36 6.68
N MET A 166 -5.03 6.26 6.82
CA MET A 166 -6.02 7.11 6.16
C MET A 166 -5.86 7.13 4.62
N CYS A 167 -5.65 5.96 4.02
CA CYS A 167 -5.47 5.84 2.56
C CYS A 167 -6.79 5.82 1.77
N TYR A 168 -7.91 5.63 2.43
CA TYR A 168 -9.27 5.59 1.87
C TYR A 168 -9.57 4.46 0.88
N ARG A 169 -8.68 3.49 0.66
CA ARG A 169 -8.95 2.37 -0.26
C ARG A 169 -10.21 1.58 0.14
N CYS A 170 -10.36 1.24 1.43
CA CYS A 170 -11.53 0.52 1.94
C CYS A 170 -12.84 1.31 1.76
N VAL A 171 -12.80 2.63 1.92
CA VAL A 171 -13.95 3.52 1.67
C VAL A 171 -14.32 3.48 0.18
N LYS A 172 -13.32 3.46 -0.72
CA LYS A 172 -13.58 3.33 -2.16
C LYS A 172 -14.16 1.96 -2.55
N VAL A 173 -13.76 0.89 -1.88
CA VAL A 173 -14.42 -0.43 -2.03
C VAL A 173 -15.87 -0.34 -1.55
N ALA A 174 -16.12 0.27 -0.39
CA ALA A 174 -17.48 0.45 0.12
C ALA A 174 -18.37 1.23 -0.85
N GLU A 175 -17.83 2.30 -1.45
CA GLU A 175 -18.59 3.13 -2.41
C GLU A 175 -18.86 2.44 -3.75
N GLN A 176 -17.98 1.55 -4.24
CA GLN A 176 -18.00 1.09 -5.62
C GLN A 176 -18.32 -0.40 -5.78
N ILE A 177 -18.06 -1.20 -4.76
CA ILE A 177 -18.15 -2.66 -4.84
C ILE A 177 -19.26 -3.19 -3.93
N THR A 178 -19.31 -2.74 -2.67
CA THR A 178 -20.25 -3.29 -1.71
C THR A 178 -21.56 -2.50 -1.63
N ASP A 179 -21.65 -1.37 -2.33
CA ASP A 179 -22.78 -0.42 -2.29
C ASP A 179 -23.25 -0.07 -0.85
N GLY A 180 -22.31 -0.24 0.09
CA GLY A 180 -22.57 -0.06 1.51
C GLY A 180 -22.02 1.27 2.00
N ARG A 181 -22.88 2.25 2.24
CA ARG A 181 -22.52 3.52 2.92
C ARG A 181 -22.29 3.33 4.42
N VAL A 182 -22.13 2.09 4.86
CA VAL A 182 -21.93 1.75 6.27
C VAL A 182 -20.51 2.11 6.72
N HIS A 183 -19.51 1.93 5.83
CA HIS A 183 -18.10 2.14 6.12
C HIS A 183 -17.60 3.44 5.48
N GLY A 184 -17.08 4.34 6.30
CA GLY A 184 -16.67 5.65 5.83
C GLY A 184 -15.73 6.37 6.79
N VAL A 185 -15.59 7.67 6.61
CA VAL A 185 -14.78 8.54 7.47
C VAL A 185 -15.70 9.32 8.40
N ILE A 186 -15.41 9.27 9.68
CA ILE A 186 -16.02 10.13 10.68
C ILE A 186 -15.00 11.13 11.22
N ASN A 187 -15.46 12.20 11.79
CA ASN A 187 -14.63 13.31 12.28
C ASN A 187 -13.80 13.98 11.17
N ARG A 188 -12.85 14.85 11.56
CA ARG A 188 -11.98 15.58 10.64
C ARG A 188 -10.66 15.93 11.29
N GLY A 189 -9.69 16.33 10.43
CA GLY A 189 -8.34 16.71 10.88
C GLY A 189 -7.62 15.54 11.54
N ASP A 190 -7.00 15.78 12.66
CA ASP A 190 -6.28 14.79 13.46
C ASP A 190 -7.19 13.77 14.16
N ALA A 191 -8.46 14.14 14.38
CA ALA A 191 -9.48 13.25 14.93
C ALA A 191 -10.17 12.38 13.86
N ALA A 192 -9.80 12.51 12.57
CA ALA A 192 -10.41 11.71 11.52
C ALA A 192 -10.12 10.22 11.69
N GLU A 193 -11.14 9.39 11.52
CA GLU A 193 -11.02 7.94 11.63
C GLU A 193 -11.93 7.23 10.63
N ILE A 194 -11.51 6.03 10.24
CA ILE A 194 -12.35 5.12 9.46
C ILE A 194 -13.22 4.34 10.44
N SER A 195 -14.52 4.37 10.22
CA SER A 195 -15.48 3.70 11.09
C SER A 195 -16.71 3.26 10.31
N THR A 196 -17.61 2.55 10.97
CA THR A 196 -18.91 2.21 10.42
C THR A 196 -19.98 3.15 10.99
N TYR A 197 -20.97 3.47 10.16
CA TYR A 197 -22.09 4.30 10.58
C TYR A 197 -22.91 3.57 11.66
N ILE A 198 -23.10 4.22 12.81
CA ILE A 198 -23.85 3.68 13.97
C ILE A 198 -23.30 2.29 14.44
N GLN A 199 -22.00 2.04 14.29
CA GLN A 199 -21.39 0.75 14.65
C GLN A 199 -22.06 -0.48 13.98
N GLN A 200 -22.68 -0.28 12.82
CA GLN A 200 -23.31 -1.35 12.07
C GLN A 200 -22.23 -2.25 11.46
N ALA A 201 -22.43 -3.56 11.53
CA ALA A 201 -21.56 -4.51 10.85
C ALA A 201 -21.64 -4.33 9.33
N ILE A 202 -20.50 -4.58 8.65
CA ILE A 202 -20.47 -4.59 7.19
C ILE A 202 -21.02 -5.93 6.73
N ASP A 203 -22.26 -5.93 6.28
CA ASP A 203 -22.95 -7.11 5.78
C ASP A 203 -23.12 -7.01 4.26
N ASN A 204 -22.16 -7.59 3.53
CA ASN A 204 -22.17 -7.68 2.08
C ASN A 204 -21.28 -8.82 1.62
N ASP A 205 -21.70 -9.55 0.60
CA ASP A 205 -20.98 -10.73 0.06
C ASP A 205 -19.57 -10.46 -0.46
N PHE A 206 -19.19 -9.21 -0.64
CA PHE A 206 -17.87 -8.78 -1.11
C PHE A 206 -17.10 -7.94 -0.07
N SER A 207 -17.61 -7.82 1.15
CA SER A 207 -17.02 -6.99 2.21
C SER A 207 -15.59 -7.40 2.55
N GLY A 208 -15.24 -8.69 2.47
CA GLY A 208 -13.88 -9.21 2.73
C GLY A 208 -12.79 -8.60 1.86
N ASN A 209 -13.12 -8.00 0.72
CA ASN A 209 -12.13 -7.38 -0.15
C ASN A 209 -11.46 -6.12 0.44
N ILE A 210 -12.07 -5.50 1.46
CA ILE A 210 -11.40 -4.40 2.17
C ILE A 210 -10.12 -4.85 2.89
N ILE A 211 -9.98 -6.13 3.19
CA ILE A 211 -8.76 -6.72 3.75
C ILE A 211 -7.64 -6.68 2.71
N ASP A 212 -7.91 -7.14 1.49
CA ASP A 212 -6.90 -7.24 0.42
C ASP A 212 -6.43 -5.88 -0.09
N VAL A 213 -7.31 -4.88 -0.10
CA VAL A 213 -6.93 -3.53 -0.54
C VAL A 213 -6.25 -2.71 0.55
N CYS A 214 -6.34 -3.14 1.81
CA CYS A 214 -5.70 -2.43 2.92
C CYS A 214 -4.17 -2.60 2.85
N PRO A 215 -3.38 -1.52 2.71
CA PRO A 215 -1.93 -1.62 2.56
C PRO A 215 -1.20 -1.91 3.87
N VAL A 216 -1.92 -1.90 4.99
CA VAL A 216 -1.40 -2.08 6.35
C VAL A 216 -2.30 -3.02 7.17
N GLY A 217 -1.89 -3.39 8.37
CA GLY A 217 -2.65 -4.28 9.24
C GLY A 217 -3.82 -3.64 9.99
N ALA A 218 -4.45 -2.61 9.39
CA ALA A 218 -5.64 -1.97 9.95
C ALA A 218 -6.90 -2.83 9.76
N LEU A 219 -7.02 -3.49 8.61
CA LEU A 219 -8.10 -4.43 8.29
C LEU A 219 -7.48 -5.80 8.03
N THR A 220 -7.87 -6.79 8.81
CA THR A 220 -7.29 -8.14 8.76
C THR A 220 -8.39 -9.20 8.81
N ASP A 221 -8.08 -10.38 8.27
CA ASP A 221 -8.95 -11.55 8.32
C ASP A 221 -9.03 -12.09 9.76
N ARG A 222 -10.20 -11.99 10.38
CA ARG A 222 -10.43 -12.44 11.75
C ARG A 222 -10.29 -13.95 11.89
N THR A 223 -10.60 -14.71 10.84
CA THR A 223 -10.53 -16.17 10.83
C THR A 223 -9.10 -16.70 10.70
N TYR A 224 -8.19 -15.88 10.12
CA TYR A 224 -6.78 -16.20 10.00
C TYR A 224 -5.93 -15.67 11.16
N ARG A 225 -6.47 -14.72 11.92
CA ARG A 225 -5.73 -13.98 12.94
C ARG A 225 -5.02 -14.92 13.92
N PHE A 226 -3.71 -14.70 14.10
CA PHE A 226 -2.81 -15.48 14.97
C PHE A 226 -2.64 -16.97 14.60
N SER A 227 -3.18 -17.42 13.47
CA SER A 227 -3.03 -18.82 13.04
C SER A 227 -1.62 -19.12 12.53
N SER A 228 -1.04 -18.23 11.75
CA SER A 228 0.33 -18.38 11.22
C SER A 228 0.89 -17.04 10.78
N ARG A 229 2.21 -17.00 10.56
CA ARG A 229 2.86 -15.90 9.85
C ARG A 229 2.92 -16.21 8.37
N VAL A 230 2.82 -15.17 7.54
CA VAL A 230 2.77 -15.31 6.09
C VAL A 230 3.98 -16.06 5.51
N TRP A 231 5.16 -15.88 6.08
CA TRP A 231 6.39 -16.55 5.65
C TRP A 231 6.45 -18.05 5.99
N PHE A 232 5.56 -18.56 6.83
CA PHE A 232 5.37 -19.98 7.08
C PHE A 232 4.29 -20.62 6.22
N THR A 233 3.68 -19.86 5.32
CA THR A 233 2.64 -20.34 4.41
C THR A 233 3.13 -20.31 2.97
N LYS A 234 2.59 -21.23 2.15
CA LYS A 234 2.87 -21.28 0.71
C LYS A 234 1.64 -20.80 -0.05
N PRO A 235 1.75 -19.74 -0.83
CA PRO A 235 0.65 -19.31 -1.69
C PRO A 235 0.56 -20.21 -2.93
N MET A 236 -0.65 -20.65 -3.23
CA MET A 236 -0.97 -21.46 -4.40
C MET A 236 -2.10 -20.79 -5.17
N ASP A 237 -1.96 -20.68 -6.48
CA ASP A 237 -3.06 -20.25 -7.33
C ASP A 237 -4.07 -21.41 -7.47
N ALA A 238 -5.34 -21.09 -7.33
CA ALA A 238 -6.43 -22.05 -7.43
C ALA A 238 -7.69 -21.39 -7.97
N HIS A 239 -8.60 -22.20 -8.48
CA HIS A 239 -9.93 -21.75 -8.88
C HIS A 239 -11.01 -22.76 -8.48
N ARG A 240 -12.23 -22.29 -8.48
CA ARG A 240 -13.44 -23.10 -8.35
C ARG A 240 -14.56 -22.52 -9.20
N ASP A 241 -15.54 -23.32 -9.54
CA ASP A 241 -16.78 -22.80 -10.08
C ASP A 241 -17.55 -22.08 -8.95
N CYS A 242 -17.76 -20.78 -9.10
CA CYS A 242 -18.45 -19.93 -8.14
C CYS A 242 -19.54 -19.14 -8.85
N LYS A 243 -20.75 -19.09 -8.25
CA LYS A 243 -21.88 -18.36 -8.81
C LYS A 243 -21.81 -16.85 -8.57
N GLN A 244 -21.01 -16.39 -7.61
CA GLN A 244 -20.96 -14.99 -7.17
C GLN A 244 -19.75 -14.23 -7.69
N CYS A 245 -18.61 -14.91 -7.90
CA CYS A 245 -17.38 -14.27 -8.38
C CYS A 245 -16.66 -15.18 -9.38
N SER A 246 -15.51 -14.77 -9.89
CA SER A 246 -14.71 -15.57 -10.84
C SER A 246 -14.21 -16.90 -10.25
N GLY A 247 -14.22 -17.04 -8.93
CA GLY A 247 -13.67 -18.18 -8.23
C GLY A 247 -12.15 -18.30 -8.26
N LYS A 248 -11.42 -17.37 -8.88
CA LYS A 248 -9.96 -17.36 -8.95
C LYS A 248 -9.36 -16.73 -7.70
N VAL A 249 -8.53 -17.48 -6.99
CA VAL A 249 -8.00 -17.10 -5.67
C VAL A 249 -6.53 -17.48 -5.50
N ALA A 250 -5.91 -16.94 -4.48
CA ALA A 250 -4.66 -17.43 -3.92
C ALA A 250 -4.94 -18.11 -2.58
N LEU A 251 -4.64 -19.41 -2.49
CA LEU A 251 -4.72 -20.20 -1.26
C LEU A 251 -3.41 -20.07 -0.49
N TRP A 252 -3.47 -19.84 0.80
CA TRP A 252 -2.31 -19.78 1.68
C TRP A 252 -2.26 -21.06 2.53
N LEU A 253 -1.35 -21.94 2.16
CA LEU A 253 -1.26 -23.30 2.71
C LEU A 253 -0.15 -23.41 3.75
N LYS A 254 -0.44 -24.17 4.81
CA LYS A 254 0.56 -24.71 5.74
C LYS A 254 0.45 -26.24 5.71
N GLY A 255 1.38 -26.89 5.02
CA GLY A 255 1.21 -28.29 4.66
C GLY A 255 0.06 -28.44 3.66
N GLN A 256 -0.99 -29.18 4.04
CA GLN A 256 -2.21 -29.36 3.24
C GLN A 256 -3.41 -28.54 3.77
N GLU A 257 -3.21 -27.77 4.84
CA GLU A 257 -4.25 -26.97 5.44
C GLU A 257 -4.35 -25.60 4.76
N VAL A 258 -5.55 -25.19 4.35
CA VAL A 258 -5.85 -23.86 3.82
C VAL A 258 -6.12 -22.92 4.99
N LEU A 259 -5.15 -22.09 5.34
CA LEU A 259 -5.27 -21.15 6.46
C LEU A 259 -6.05 -19.90 6.08
N ARG A 260 -5.82 -19.38 4.87
CA ARG A 260 -6.54 -18.21 4.38
C ARG A 260 -6.67 -18.23 2.86
N VAL A 261 -7.69 -17.54 2.36
CA VAL A 261 -7.95 -17.34 0.93
C VAL A 261 -7.97 -15.84 0.64
N THR A 262 -7.25 -15.41 -0.39
CA THR A 262 -7.20 -14.01 -0.83
C THR A 262 -7.45 -13.89 -2.32
N GLY A 263 -7.77 -12.68 -2.80
CA GLY A 263 -7.71 -12.39 -4.22
C GLY A 263 -6.27 -12.59 -4.74
N ARG A 264 -6.14 -12.94 -6.02
CA ARG A 264 -4.83 -12.96 -6.69
C ARG A 264 -4.34 -11.53 -6.83
N LYS A 265 -3.10 -11.27 -6.47
CA LYS A 265 -2.49 -9.94 -6.59
C LYS A 265 -1.55 -9.89 -7.79
N ASP A 266 -1.61 -8.80 -8.52
CA ASP A 266 -0.68 -8.49 -9.60
C ASP A 266 0.71 -8.10 -9.05
N GLN A 267 1.61 -7.76 -9.98
CA GLN A 267 2.96 -7.32 -9.64
C GLN A 267 3.04 -6.01 -8.82
N TRP A 268 1.95 -5.24 -8.77
CA TRP A 268 1.83 -3.99 -8.00
C TRP A 268 1.16 -4.20 -6.63
N GLY A 269 0.84 -5.46 -6.29
CA GLY A 269 0.15 -5.83 -5.04
C GLY A 269 -1.34 -5.48 -5.05
N GLU A 270 -1.92 -5.22 -6.22
CA GLU A 270 -3.35 -4.98 -6.40
C GLU A 270 -4.06 -6.28 -6.78
N VAL A 271 -5.27 -6.52 -6.28
CA VAL A 271 -6.01 -7.72 -6.66
C VAL A 271 -6.48 -7.63 -8.11
N GLU A 272 -6.27 -8.72 -8.84
CA GLU A 272 -6.73 -8.86 -10.23
C GLU A 272 -8.26 -8.82 -10.31
N GLU A 273 -8.92 -9.51 -9.39
CA GLU A 273 -10.37 -9.60 -9.30
C GLU A 273 -10.83 -9.69 -7.84
N PHE A 274 -11.94 -9.03 -7.51
CA PHE A 274 -12.56 -9.14 -6.18
C PHE A 274 -13.28 -10.48 -6.03
N ILE A 275 -13.14 -11.10 -4.86
CA ILE A 275 -13.72 -12.41 -4.54
C ILE A 275 -14.84 -12.29 -3.52
N CYS A 276 -15.83 -13.18 -3.59
CA CYS A 276 -16.93 -13.19 -2.63
C CYS A 276 -16.51 -13.75 -1.26
N ASN A 277 -17.29 -13.42 -0.23
CA ASN A 277 -17.04 -13.86 1.14
C ASN A 277 -17.12 -15.39 1.28
N GLU A 278 -18.02 -16.06 0.55
CA GLU A 278 -18.08 -17.52 0.52
C GLU A 278 -16.73 -18.14 0.12
N CYS A 279 -16.14 -17.67 -0.98
CA CYS A 279 -14.82 -18.12 -1.40
C CYS A 279 -13.74 -17.82 -0.37
N ARG A 280 -13.81 -16.65 0.26
CA ARG A 280 -12.79 -16.17 1.20
C ARG A 280 -12.82 -16.88 2.55
N PHE A 281 -14.00 -17.04 3.14
CA PHE A 281 -14.14 -17.42 4.54
C PHE A 281 -14.65 -18.85 4.72
N ASP A 282 -15.53 -19.35 3.84
CA ASP A 282 -16.21 -20.61 4.04
C ASP A 282 -15.51 -21.78 3.36
N LYS A 283 -14.83 -21.55 2.22
CA LYS A 283 -14.13 -22.58 1.45
C LYS A 283 -12.68 -22.73 1.92
N LYS A 284 -12.50 -23.41 3.05
CA LYS A 284 -11.18 -23.62 3.68
C LYS A 284 -10.63 -25.04 3.49
N GLN A 285 -11.29 -25.90 2.70
CA GLN A 285 -10.80 -27.22 2.41
C GLN A 285 -10.10 -27.27 1.05
N LEU A 286 -8.97 -27.95 0.96
CA LEU A 286 -8.24 -28.07 -0.30
C LEU A 286 -9.09 -28.74 -1.40
N ALA A 287 -10.00 -29.64 -0.99
CA ALA A 287 -10.94 -30.32 -1.89
C ALA A 287 -11.99 -29.39 -2.54
N ASP A 288 -12.19 -28.19 -1.99
CA ASP A 288 -13.09 -27.17 -2.59
C ASP A 288 -12.50 -26.53 -3.85
N TRP A 289 -11.22 -26.78 -4.16
CA TRP A 289 -10.45 -26.02 -5.13
C TRP A 289 -9.75 -26.90 -6.15
N VAL A 290 -9.64 -26.40 -7.37
CA VAL A 290 -8.71 -26.90 -8.38
C VAL A 290 -7.42 -26.10 -8.25
N VAL A 291 -6.36 -26.74 -7.74
CA VAL A 291 -5.05 -26.08 -7.54
C VAL A 291 -4.30 -26.04 -8.87
N GLU A 292 -3.88 -24.84 -9.28
CA GLU A 292 -3.15 -24.61 -10.54
C GLU A 292 -1.64 -24.76 -10.37
N GLY A 293 -1.11 -24.30 -9.21
CA GLY A 293 0.32 -24.37 -8.92
C GLY A 293 0.79 -23.34 -7.92
N PRO A 294 2.08 -23.35 -7.56
CA PRO A 294 2.64 -22.36 -6.66
C PRO A 294 2.58 -20.97 -7.31
N ARG A 295 2.03 -20.01 -6.57
CA ARG A 295 2.08 -18.62 -6.97
C ARG A 295 3.50 -18.10 -6.80
N ASN A 296 4.12 -17.68 -7.88
CA ASN A 296 5.34 -16.90 -7.81
C ASN A 296 4.96 -15.49 -7.36
N ILE A 297 5.00 -15.26 -6.04
CA ILE A 297 4.80 -13.92 -5.50
C ILE A 297 6.11 -13.16 -5.73
N ASP A 298 6.13 -12.42 -6.79
CA ASP A 298 7.09 -11.35 -6.97
C ASP A 298 6.70 -10.22 -6.02
N ARG A 299 7.05 -10.40 -4.74
CA ARG A 299 6.77 -9.39 -3.74
C ARG A 299 7.60 -8.16 -4.04
N HIS A 300 6.96 -7.02 -4.12
CA HIS A 300 7.62 -5.73 -3.95
C HIS A 300 8.11 -5.55 -2.51
N SER A 301 8.72 -6.54 -1.93
CA SER A 301 9.37 -6.36 -0.65
C SER A 301 10.85 -6.11 -0.91
N VAL A 302 11.38 -5.15 -0.21
CA VAL A 302 12.81 -4.81 -0.17
C VAL A 302 13.67 -6.06 0.01
N ILE A 303 13.20 -6.99 0.85
CA ILE A 303 13.92 -8.21 1.21
C ILE A 303 13.93 -9.21 0.06
N SER A 304 12.82 -9.39 -0.67
CA SER A 304 12.70 -10.43 -1.70
C SER A 304 13.24 -10.03 -3.05
N GLN A 305 13.31 -8.72 -3.35
CA GLN A 305 13.65 -8.21 -4.67
C GLN A 305 14.93 -7.41 -4.75
N GLY A 306 15.61 -7.21 -3.61
CA GLY A 306 16.83 -6.42 -3.57
C GLY A 306 16.64 -4.95 -3.96
N HIS A 307 15.44 -4.40 -3.78
CA HIS A 307 15.14 -3.00 -4.11
C HIS A 307 16.03 -2.00 -3.40
N TYR A 308 16.55 -2.34 -2.22
CA TYR A 308 17.52 -1.52 -1.51
C TYR A 308 18.85 -1.35 -2.26
N VAL A 309 19.14 -2.15 -3.28
CA VAL A 309 20.32 -1.94 -4.15
C VAL A 309 20.21 -0.62 -4.91
N HIS A 310 19.00 -0.17 -5.14
CA HIS A 310 18.69 1.11 -5.81
C HIS A 310 18.31 2.21 -4.83
N ALA A 311 18.15 1.91 -3.54
CA ALA A 311 17.73 2.87 -2.55
C ALA A 311 18.95 3.56 -1.88
N PRO A 312 18.95 4.89 -1.80
CA PRO A 312 20.07 5.65 -1.21
C PRO A 312 20.22 5.48 0.31
N GLN A 313 19.28 4.84 0.97
CA GLN A 313 19.20 4.66 2.42
C GLN A 313 20.30 3.78 3.01
N GLN A 314 20.97 2.97 2.22
CA GLN A 314 22.06 2.14 2.70
C GLN A 314 23.13 2.95 3.43
N LYS A 315 23.36 4.20 2.99
CA LYS A 315 24.26 5.12 3.69
C LYS A 315 23.80 5.49 5.09
N VAL A 316 22.50 5.50 5.33
CA VAL A 316 21.92 5.83 6.65
C VAL A 316 22.00 4.64 7.59
N LEU A 317 21.82 3.44 7.09
CA LEU A 317 21.94 2.21 7.88
C LEU A 317 23.41 1.91 8.25
N ASP A 318 24.34 2.12 7.32
CA ASP A 318 25.77 1.86 7.52
C ASP A 318 26.44 2.89 8.45
N SER A 319 25.95 4.11 8.49
CA SER A 319 26.54 5.17 9.33
C SER A 319 26.14 5.10 10.80
N GLY A 320 25.10 4.33 11.14
CA GLY A 320 24.58 4.26 12.52
C GLY A 320 24.04 5.58 13.07
N THR A 321 24.15 6.65 12.29
CA THR A 321 23.68 7.99 12.64
C THR A 321 22.55 8.39 11.69
N PRO A 322 21.34 8.65 12.18
CA PRO A 322 20.30 9.20 11.34
C PRO A 322 20.76 10.58 10.83
N ASN A 323 20.58 10.78 9.52
CA ASN A 323 20.86 12.06 8.87
C ASN A 323 19.79 13.11 9.26
N VAL A 324 19.64 13.28 10.58
CA VAL A 324 18.69 14.25 11.17
C VAL A 324 19.47 15.50 11.46
N PRO A 325 19.10 16.66 10.89
CA PRO A 325 19.71 17.93 11.27
C PRO A 325 19.64 18.08 12.79
N GLU A 326 20.74 18.49 13.41
CA GLU A 326 20.83 18.65 14.88
C GLU A 326 19.74 19.58 15.46
N LEU A 327 19.26 20.51 14.65
CA LEU A 327 18.13 21.40 14.94
C LEU A 327 16.76 20.70 15.11
N ALA A 328 16.62 19.47 14.64
CA ALA A 328 15.36 18.71 14.74
C ALA A 328 15.24 17.93 16.06
N ARG A 329 16.25 17.92 16.90
CA ARG A 329 16.15 17.38 18.26
C ARG A 329 15.34 18.34 19.10
N LEU A 330 14.06 18.10 19.22
CA LEU A 330 13.20 18.79 20.17
C LEU A 330 13.79 18.60 21.58
N LYS A 331 14.23 19.69 22.19
CA LYS A 331 14.58 19.67 23.62
C LYS A 331 13.34 19.19 24.38
N PRO A 332 13.48 18.27 25.34
CA PRO A 332 12.36 17.83 26.13
C PRO A 332 11.64 19.04 26.72
N ALA A 333 10.32 19.08 26.53
CA ALA A 333 9.51 20.13 27.12
C ALA A 333 9.79 20.15 28.62
N LYS A 334 10.21 21.29 29.16
CA LYS A 334 10.37 21.45 30.60
C LYS A 334 9.01 21.15 31.24
N LYS A 335 8.94 20.09 32.05
CA LYS A 335 7.80 19.86 32.93
C LYS A 335 7.68 21.11 33.81
N ASN A 336 6.70 21.94 33.52
CA ASN A 336 6.27 22.96 34.47
C ASN A 336 5.69 22.19 35.70
N ARG A 337 6.31 22.40 36.81
CA ARG A 337 5.83 21.96 38.13
C ARG A 337 4.54 22.70 38.46
#